data_0c5cc41f884a1b525f09ea79b8f79704
#
_entry.id   0c5cc41f884a1b525f09ea79b8f79704
#
_cell.length_a   1.000
_cell.length_b   1.000
_cell.length_c   1.000
_cell.angle_alpha   90.00
_cell.angle_beta   90.00
_cell.angle_gamma   90.00
#
_symmetry.space_group_name_H-M   'P 1'
#
loop_
_entity.id
_entity.type
_entity.pdbx_description
1 polymer ?
#
loop_
_entity_poly.entity_id
_entity_poly.type
_entity_poly.pdbx_seq_one_letter_code
_entity_poly.pdbx_strand_id
1 'polypeptide(L)'
;MVVLDLFSGAGGLSEGFFRANSTFVAHIESDKYACETLKTRTSYWKLKKNNNLNIYYDYLLKKITKEQLWELTNTSDSEEVICKEISEHNFDSLVSKIKNNLKKTLSKNIDVIIGGPPCQAYSIIGRARMKNSIENDHRNYLYKYYVKFLNIFKPKIFVFENVPGIKSAGNGKYFDDLKKS
;
A
#
# COMPACT_ATOMS: atom_id res chain seq x y z
N MET A 1 -12.48 10.68 -3.16
CA MET A 1 -11.32 10.34 -4.01
C MET A 1 -11.14 8.83 -4.00
N VAL A 2 -10.75 8.24 -5.12
CA VAL A 2 -10.38 6.82 -5.22
C VAL A 2 -8.86 6.69 -5.14
N VAL A 3 -8.37 5.90 -4.20
CA VAL A 3 -6.95 5.80 -3.84
C VAL A 3 -6.46 4.36 -4.06
N LEU A 4 -5.28 4.23 -4.65
CA LEU A 4 -4.49 2.99 -4.67
C LEU A 4 -3.27 3.19 -3.77
N ASP A 5 -3.06 2.28 -2.84
CA ASP A 5 -1.94 2.33 -1.90
C ASP A 5 -0.97 1.18 -2.17
N LEU A 6 0.25 1.53 -2.56
CA LEU A 6 1.32 0.59 -2.93
C LEU A 6 2.36 0.56 -1.80
N PHE A 7 2.84 -0.63 -1.44
CA PHE A 7 3.79 -0.79 -0.33
C PHE A 7 3.23 -0.19 0.97
N SER A 8 1.98 -0.55 1.26
CA SER A 8 1.14 0.13 2.24
C SER A 8 1.65 0.05 3.67
N GLY A 9 2.54 -0.90 3.99
CA GLY A 9 2.94 -1.17 5.36
C GLY A 9 1.72 -1.44 6.25
N ALA A 10 1.72 -0.92 7.44
CA ALA A 10 0.58 -0.99 8.37
C ALA A 10 -0.50 0.09 8.12
N GLY A 11 -0.44 0.82 7.01
CA GLY A 11 -1.43 1.84 6.63
C GLY A 11 -1.23 3.21 7.28
N GLY A 12 0.01 3.58 7.62
CA GLY A 12 0.30 4.89 8.21
C GLY A 12 -0.06 6.05 7.29
N LEU A 13 0.36 5.97 6.02
CA LEU A 13 0.05 6.98 5.00
C LEU A 13 -1.44 6.99 4.66
N SER A 14 -2.07 5.82 4.56
CA SER A 14 -3.50 5.68 4.26
C SER A 14 -4.40 6.32 5.31
N GLU A 15 -3.98 6.43 6.57
CA GLU A 15 -4.78 6.96 7.67
C GLU A 15 -5.30 8.38 7.37
N GLY A 16 -4.45 9.25 6.80
CA GLY A 16 -4.85 10.61 6.40
C GLY A 16 -5.95 10.60 5.32
N PHE A 17 -5.84 9.68 4.36
CA PHE A 17 -6.82 9.54 3.28
C PHE A 17 -8.15 8.95 3.78
N PHE A 18 -8.12 8.02 4.71
CA PHE A 18 -9.34 7.54 5.37
C PHE A 18 -10.07 8.67 6.10
N ARG A 19 -9.34 9.52 6.84
CA ARG A 19 -9.92 10.70 7.52
C ARG A 19 -10.55 11.69 6.54
N ALA A 20 -10.02 11.77 5.32
CA ALA A 20 -10.56 12.59 4.24
C ALA A 20 -11.69 11.90 3.45
N ASN A 21 -12.31 10.84 3.99
CA ASN A 21 -13.39 10.06 3.35
C ASN A 21 -13.03 9.51 1.96
N SER A 22 -11.77 9.16 1.74
CA SER A 22 -11.34 8.51 0.50
C SER A 22 -11.79 7.05 0.45
N THR A 23 -11.95 6.52 -0.76
CA THR A 23 -12.25 5.11 -1.01
C THR A 23 -10.98 4.45 -1.52
N PHE A 24 -10.53 3.40 -0.87
CA PHE A 24 -9.40 2.63 -1.34
C PHE A 24 -9.85 1.53 -2.30
N VAL A 25 -9.18 1.44 -3.44
CA VAL A 25 -9.40 0.36 -4.41
C VAL A 25 -8.55 -0.86 -4.08
N ALA A 26 -7.36 -0.64 -3.54
CA ALA A 26 -6.51 -1.68 -2.98
C ALA A 26 -5.41 -1.08 -2.10
N HIS A 27 -4.98 -1.88 -1.12
CA HIS A 27 -3.72 -1.78 -0.41
C HIS A 27 -2.86 -2.98 -0.81
N ILE A 28 -1.63 -2.76 -1.29
CA ILE A 28 -0.72 -3.84 -1.66
C ILE A 28 0.45 -3.84 -0.68
N GLU A 29 0.62 -4.96 0.02
CA GLU A 29 1.66 -5.15 1.02
C GLU A 29 2.12 -6.60 1.01
N SER A 30 3.41 -6.83 1.23
CA SER A 30 4.01 -8.17 1.25
C SER A 30 4.07 -8.78 2.65
N ASP A 31 4.22 -7.94 3.68
CA ASP A 31 4.32 -8.41 5.06
C ASP A 31 2.94 -8.82 5.59
N LYS A 32 2.84 -10.08 6.03
CA LYS A 32 1.60 -10.66 6.54
C LYS A 32 1.05 -9.89 7.75
N TYR A 33 1.89 -9.46 8.68
CA TYR A 33 1.44 -8.79 9.90
C TYR A 33 1.00 -7.35 9.62
N ALA A 34 1.66 -6.68 8.67
CA ALA A 34 1.22 -5.39 8.17
C ALA A 34 -0.15 -5.51 7.47
N CYS A 35 -0.37 -6.55 6.66
CA CYS A 35 -1.67 -6.84 6.04
C CYS A 35 -2.77 -7.11 7.08
N GLU A 36 -2.47 -7.82 8.16
CA GLU A 36 -3.43 -8.04 9.26
C GLU A 36 -3.79 -6.72 9.95
N THR A 37 -2.81 -5.83 10.14
CA THR A 37 -3.03 -4.49 10.68
C THR A 37 -3.89 -3.65 9.73
N LEU A 38 -3.63 -3.71 8.42
CA LEU A 38 -4.44 -3.05 7.40
C LEU A 38 -5.90 -3.53 7.43
N LYS A 39 -6.14 -4.85 7.51
CA LYS A 39 -7.48 -5.41 7.63
C LYS A 39 -8.21 -4.86 8.86
N THR A 40 -7.55 -4.80 10.00
CA THR A 40 -8.13 -4.25 11.24
C THR A 40 -8.43 -2.76 11.11
N ARG A 41 -7.55 -1.97 10.48
CA ARG A 41 -7.79 -0.55 10.18
C ARG A 41 -8.97 -0.35 9.22
N THR A 42 -9.01 -1.13 8.15
CA THR A 42 -10.13 -1.11 7.19
C THR A 42 -11.44 -1.44 7.89
N SER A 43 -11.46 -2.43 8.78
CA SER A 43 -12.64 -2.78 9.60
C SER A 43 -13.09 -1.59 10.45
N TYR A 44 -12.17 -0.94 11.16
CA TYR A 44 -12.48 0.26 11.95
C TYR A 44 -13.14 1.35 11.09
N TRP A 45 -12.57 1.66 9.92
CA TRP A 45 -13.09 2.73 9.08
C TRP A 45 -14.45 2.39 8.45
N LYS A 46 -14.69 1.11 8.08
CA LYS A 46 -16.00 0.62 7.64
C LYS A 46 -17.05 0.79 8.75
N LEU A 47 -16.72 0.37 9.97
CA LEU A 47 -17.62 0.50 11.12
C LEU A 47 -17.88 1.97 11.47
N LYS A 48 -16.86 2.82 11.43
CA LYS A 48 -17.00 4.25 11.68
C LYS A 48 -17.92 4.92 10.66
N LYS A 49 -17.77 4.59 9.39
CA LYS A 49 -18.62 5.11 8.31
C LYS A 49 -20.09 4.69 8.48
N ASN A 50 -20.33 3.52 9.03
CA ASN A 50 -21.66 2.97 9.26
C ASN A 50 -22.22 3.29 10.66
N ASN A 51 -21.56 4.15 11.46
CA ASN A 51 -21.92 4.47 12.84
C ASN A 51 -22.07 3.24 13.77
N ASN A 52 -21.26 2.21 13.55
CA ASN A 52 -21.34 0.94 14.31
C ASN A 52 -20.01 0.56 14.99
N LEU A 53 -19.41 1.51 15.70
CA LEU A 53 -18.12 1.32 16.37
C LEU A 53 -18.18 0.36 17.55
N ASN A 54 -19.36 -0.03 18.04
CA ASN A 54 -19.50 -0.96 19.17
C ASN A 54 -18.80 -2.29 18.89
N ILE A 55 -18.86 -2.80 17.65
CA ILE A 55 -18.16 -4.02 17.24
C ILE A 55 -16.64 -3.86 17.41
N TYR A 56 -16.09 -2.69 17.07
CA TYR A 56 -14.67 -2.43 17.26
C TYR A 56 -14.28 -2.31 18.73
N TYR A 57 -15.14 -1.73 19.56
CA TYR A 57 -14.93 -1.70 21.01
C TYR A 57 -14.99 -3.09 21.63
N ASP A 58 -15.87 -3.98 21.17
CA ASP A 58 -15.89 -5.36 21.62
C ASP A 58 -14.59 -6.11 21.26
N TYR A 59 -14.00 -5.81 20.09
CA TYR A 59 -12.66 -6.30 19.74
C TYR A 59 -11.58 -5.75 20.69
N LEU A 60 -11.56 -4.44 20.98
CA LEU A 60 -10.58 -3.84 21.90
C LEU A 60 -10.71 -4.40 23.31
N LEU A 61 -11.93 -4.69 23.76
CA LEU A 61 -12.23 -5.32 25.04
C LEU A 61 -12.02 -6.84 25.05
N LYS A 62 -11.50 -7.42 23.94
CA LYS A 62 -11.26 -8.86 23.77
C LYS A 62 -12.51 -9.74 23.91
N LYS A 63 -13.70 -9.20 23.67
CA LYS A 63 -14.96 -9.96 23.62
C LYS A 63 -15.10 -10.73 22.32
N ILE A 64 -14.50 -10.22 21.25
CA ILE A 64 -14.39 -10.88 19.94
C ILE A 64 -12.93 -10.92 19.49
N THR A 65 -12.60 -11.89 18.65
CA THR A 65 -11.25 -12.02 18.05
C THR A 65 -11.10 -11.10 16.85
N LYS A 66 -9.86 -10.94 16.36
CA LYS A 66 -9.60 -10.18 15.12
C LYS A 66 -10.27 -10.84 13.90
N GLU A 67 -10.32 -12.16 13.86
CA GLU A 67 -10.96 -12.93 12.80
C GLU A 67 -12.46 -12.64 12.75
N GLN A 68 -13.12 -12.68 13.92
CA GLN A 68 -14.53 -12.32 14.05
C GLN A 68 -14.80 -10.86 13.64
N LEU A 69 -13.92 -9.91 14.02
CA LEU A 69 -14.02 -8.52 13.56
C LEU A 69 -13.95 -8.43 12.03
N TRP A 70 -13.01 -9.15 11.40
CA TRP A 70 -12.86 -9.14 9.95
C TRP A 70 -14.04 -9.77 9.21
N GLU A 71 -14.61 -10.86 9.75
CA GLU A 71 -15.84 -11.49 9.22
C GLU A 71 -17.03 -10.53 9.28
N LEU A 72 -17.28 -9.92 10.45
CA LEU A 72 -18.38 -8.97 10.65
C LEU A 72 -18.29 -7.71 9.77
N THR A 73 -17.09 -7.37 9.31
CA THR A 73 -16.86 -6.21 8.45
C THR A 73 -16.58 -6.56 6.99
N ASN A 74 -16.69 -7.86 6.64
CA ASN A 74 -16.32 -8.37 5.32
C ASN A 74 -14.90 -7.94 4.90
N THR A 75 -13.93 -8.09 5.82
CA THR A 75 -12.51 -7.80 5.56
C THR A 75 -11.62 -9.03 5.61
N SER A 76 -12.13 -10.20 6.00
CA SER A 76 -11.41 -11.48 6.04
C SER A 76 -10.79 -11.82 4.68
N ASP A 77 -11.65 -11.87 3.66
CA ASP A 77 -11.29 -12.17 2.27
C ASP A 77 -11.38 -10.92 1.39
N SER A 78 -11.17 -9.76 2.00
CA SER A 78 -11.26 -8.48 1.32
C SER A 78 -10.24 -8.41 0.19
N GLU A 79 -10.72 -8.24 -1.02
CA GLU A 79 -9.85 -7.93 -2.17
C GLU A 79 -9.18 -6.57 -2.06
N GLU A 80 -9.60 -5.75 -1.07
CA GLU A 80 -9.06 -4.43 -0.79
C GLU A 80 -7.65 -4.49 -0.18
N VAL A 81 -7.36 -5.51 0.69
CA VAL A 81 -6.01 -5.74 1.23
C VAL A 81 -5.37 -6.93 0.51
N ILE A 82 -4.47 -6.65 -0.41
CA ILE A 82 -3.75 -7.63 -1.22
C ILE A 82 -2.41 -7.95 -0.57
N CYS A 83 -2.34 -9.07 0.14
CA CYS A 83 -1.11 -9.53 0.79
C CYS A 83 -0.23 -10.28 -0.21
N LYS A 84 0.54 -9.52 -1.00
CA LYS A 84 1.47 -10.05 -2.01
C LYS A 84 2.63 -9.10 -2.23
N GLU A 85 3.82 -9.65 -2.45
CA GLU A 85 4.95 -8.90 -2.97
C GLU A 85 4.67 -8.44 -4.41
N ILE A 86 5.08 -7.22 -4.77
CA ILE A 86 5.02 -6.74 -6.15
C ILE A 86 6.26 -7.25 -6.88
N SER A 87 6.06 -8.07 -7.91
CA SER A 87 7.13 -8.69 -8.71
C SER A 87 6.70 -8.82 -10.17
N GLU A 88 7.65 -9.05 -11.07
CA GLU A 88 7.35 -9.28 -12.49
C GLU A 88 6.36 -10.44 -12.68
N HIS A 89 6.54 -11.51 -11.92
CA HIS A 89 5.71 -12.71 -12.04
C HIS A 89 4.22 -12.49 -11.73
N ASN A 90 3.90 -11.55 -10.85
CA ASN A 90 2.50 -11.31 -10.43
C ASN A 90 1.94 -9.95 -10.80
N PHE A 91 2.70 -9.10 -11.47
CA PHE A 91 2.34 -7.72 -11.78
C PHE A 91 1.00 -7.63 -12.54
N ASP A 92 0.84 -8.39 -13.62
CA ASP A 92 -0.38 -8.36 -14.43
C ASP A 92 -1.61 -8.88 -13.66
N SER A 93 -1.41 -9.87 -12.80
CA SER A 93 -2.44 -10.37 -11.88
C SER A 93 -2.89 -9.31 -10.89
N LEU A 94 -1.94 -8.55 -10.32
CA LEU A 94 -2.23 -7.42 -9.43
C LEU A 94 -3.00 -6.32 -10.16
N VAL A 95 -2.56 -5.93 -11.36
CA VAL A 95 -3.24 -4.93 -12.20
C VAL A 95 -4.68 -5.37 -12.50
N SER A 96 -4.88 -6.63 -12.87
CA SER A 96 -6.20 -7.18 -13.16
C SER A 96 -7.11 -7.14 -11.93
N LYS A 97 -6.59 -7.50 -10.76
CA LYS A 97 -7.31 -7.45 -9.48
C LYS A 97 -7.71 -6.02 -9.12
N ILE A 98 -6.79 -5.05 -9.25
CA ILE A 98 -7.08 -3.63 -9.01
C ILE A 98 -8.18 -3.12 -9.96
N LYS A 99 -8.09 -3.45 -11.25
CA LYS A 99 -9.12 -3.09 -12.24
C LYS A 99 -10.50 -3.66 -11.88
N ASN A 100 -10.55 -4.89 -11.39
CA ASN A 100 -11.81 -5.51 -10.95
C ASN A 100 -12.37 -4.81 -9.70
N ASN A 101 -11.51 -4.45 -8.75
CA ASN A 101 -11.93 -3.69 -7.57
C ASN A 101 -12.43 -2.29 -7.96
N LEU A 102 -11.75 -1.65 -8.90
CA LEU A 102 -12.15 -0.33 -9.40
C LEU A 102 -13.57 -0.35 -10.01
N LYS A 103 -13.94 -1.41 -10.73
CA LYS A 103 -15.30 -1.58 -11.27
C LYS A 103 -16.38 -1.64 -10.20
N LYS A 104 -16.04 -2.02 -8.96
CA LYS A 104 -16.95 -2.06 -7.81
C LYS A 104 -17.15 -0.69 -7.17
N THR A 105 -16.32 0.29 -7.53
CA THR A 105 -16.43 1.68 -7.04
C THR A 105 -17.34 2.50 -7.96
N LEU A 106 -17.82 3.64 -7.47
CA LEU A 106 -18.59 4.58 -8.30
C LEU A 106 -17.74 5.33 -9.33
N SER A 107 -16.43 5.32 -9.15
CA SER A 107 -15.46 5.97 -10.06
C SER A 107 -14.87 4.95 -11.02
N LYS A 108 -14.65 5.39 -12.27
CA LYS A 108 -13.97 4.56 -13.29
C LYS A 108 -12.45 4.72 -13.25
N ASN A 109 -11.93 5.67 -12.48
CA ASN A 109 -10.51 6.03 -12.47
C ASN A 109 -9.98 6.08 -11.04
N ILE A 110 -8.68 5.85 -10.90
CA ILE A 110 -7.93 6.11 -9.67
C ILE A 110 -7.56 7.59 -9.68
N ASP A 111 -7.94 8.32 -8.61
CA ASP A 111 -7.60 9.72 -8.48
C ASP A 111 -6.17 9.91 -7.95
N VAL A 112 -5.77 9.07 -7.00
CA VAL A 112 -4.48 9.20 -6.31
C VAL A 112 -3.82 7.83 -6.16
N ILE A 113 -2.51 7.77 -6.45
CA ILE A 113 -1.66 6.64 -6.06
C ILE A 113 -0.72 7.11 -4.97
N ILE A 114 -0.71 6.40 -3.85
CA ILE A 114 0.20 6.66 -2.74
C ILE A 114 1.10 5.47 -2.50
N GLY A 115 2.26 5.70 -1.86
CA GLY A 115 3.11 4.59 -1.43
C GLY A 115 4.56 4.96 -1.25
N GLY A 116 5.27 4.08 -0.54
CA GLY A 116 6.68 4.20 -0.27
C GLY A 116 7.39 2.86 -0.49
N PRO A 117 7.98 2.62 -1.66
CA PRO A 117 8.74 1.39 -1.87
C PRO A 117 9.89 1.28 -0.85
N PRO A 118 10.25 0.04 -0.42
CA PRO A 118 11.26 -0.19 0.60
C PRO A 118 12.56 0.57 0.35
N CYS A 119 13.01 1.29 1.40
CA CYS A 119 14.18 2.17 1.35
C CYS A 119 15.48 1.49 1.80
N GLN A 120 15.49 0.17 2.03
CA GLN A 120 16.64 -0.51 2.66
C GLN A 120 17.96 -0.31 1.92
N ALA A 121 17.92 -0.22 0.61
CA ALA A 121 19.09 0.08 -0.22
C ALA A 121 19.50 1.56 -0.21
N TYR A 122 18.60 2.46 0.16
CA TYR A 122 18.84 3.90 0.15
C TYR A 122 19.15 4.46 1.54
N SER A 123 18.79 3.74 2.61
CA SER A 123 19.05 4.19 3.98
C SER A 123 20.52 4.01 4.35
N ILE A 124 21.07 4.94 5.15
CA ILE A 124 22.45 4.85 5.66
C ILE A 124 22.66 3.57 6.46
N ILE A 125 21.67 3.19 7.27
CA ILE A 125 21.69 1.98 8.11
C ILE A 125 21.63 0.71 7.24
N GLY A 126 20.79 0.71 6.19
CA GLY A 126 20.70 -0.42 5.25
C GLY A 126 22.02 -0.63 4.51
N ARG A 127 22.65 0.44 4.02
CA ARG A 127 23.95 0.40 3.36
C ARG A 127 25.07 -0.10 4.27
N ALA A 128 25.07 0.27 5.55
CA ALA A 128 26.07 -0.17 6.52
C ALA A 128 25.98 -1.68 6.81
N ARG A 129 24.79 -2.28 6.77
CA ARG A 129 24.56 -3.71 7.01
C ARG A 129 24.85 -4.61 5.80
N MET A 130 24.83 -4.05 4.58
CA MET A 130 24.85 -4.81 3.32
C MET A 130 26.11 -4.51 2.48
N LYS A 131 27.29 -4.54 3.11
CA LYS A 131 28.57 -4.12 2.49
C LYS A 131 28.94 -4.80 1.14
N ASN A 132 28.33 -5.93 0.77
CA ASN A 132 28.73 -6.71 -0.41
C ASN A 132 27.61 -7.12 -1.39
N SER A 133 26.35 -6.65 -1.24
CA SER A 133 25.24 -7.11 -2.11
C SER A 133 24.24 -6.03 -2.52
N ILE A 134 24.60 -4.76 -2.39
CA ILE A 134 23.65 -3.63 -2.60
C ILE A 134 23.20 -3.55 -4.08
N GLU A 135 24.09 -3.80 -5.03
CA GLU A 135 23.78 -3.64 -6.46
C GLU A 135 22.81 -4.69 -7.00
N ASN A 136 22.77 -5.87 -6.39
CA ASN A 136 21.94 -6.99 -6.84
C ASN A 136 20.62 -7.16 -6.05
N ASP A 137 20.33 -6.26 -5.09
CA ASP A 137 19.10 -6.35 -4.33
C ASP A 137 17.89 -5.90 -5.20
N HIS A 138 16.98 -6.84 -5.50
CA HIS A 138 15.78 -6.58 -6.30
C HIS A 138 14.91 -5.44 -5.74
N ARG A 139 14.99 -5.19 -4.42
CA ARG A 139 14.26 -4.10 -3.74
C ARG A 139 14.68 -2.72 -4.23
N ASN A 140 15.90 -2.57 -4.79
CA ASN A 140 16.38 -1.34 -5.40
C ASN A 140 15.55 -0.90 -6.62
N TYR A 141 14.83 -1.85 -7.21
CA TYR A 141 14.07 -1.63 -8.43
C TYR A 141 12.56 -1.59 -8.21
N LEU A 142 12.09 -1.70 -6.97
CA LEU A 142 10.64 -1.68 -6.67
C LEU A 142 9.99 -0.34 -7.05
N TYR A 143 10.73 0.78 -7.06
CA TYR A 143 10.23 2.05 -7.57
C TYR A 143 9.79 1.95 -9.05
N LYS A 144 10.41 1.07 -9.85
CA LYS A 144 10.01 0.85 -11.26
C LYS A 144 8.60 0.30 -11.37
N TYR A 145 8.18 -0.55 -10.42
CA TYR A 145 6.79 -1.01 -10.40
C TYR A 145 5.83 0.11 -10.00
N TYR A 146 6.24 0.99 -9.08
CA TYR A 146 5.46 2.18 -8.78
C TYR A 146 5.20 3.01 -10.06
N VAL A 147 6.24 3.25 -10.84
CA VAL A 147 6.15 3.93 -12.15
C VAL A 147 5.27 3.16 -13.14
N LYS A 148 5.40 1.82 -13.22
CA LYS A 148 4.51 1.01 -14.08
C LYS A 148 3.03 1.21 -13.69
N PHE A 149 2.69 1.27 -12.40
CA PHE A 149 1.33 1.56 -11.94
C PHE A 149 0.87 2.97 -12.32
N LEU A 150 1.74 4.00 -12.20
CA LEU A 150 1.43 5.36 -12.65
C LEU A 150 1.08 5.38 -14.13
N ASN A 151 1.86 4.72 -14.97
CA ASN A 151 1.65 4.66 -16.42
C ASN A 151 0.36 3.94 -16.83
N ILE A 152 -0.04 2.90 -16.07
CA ILE A 152 -1.26 2.13 -16.35
C ILE A 152 -2.52 2.87 -15.88
N PHE A 153 -2.51 3.42 -14.68
CA PHE A 153 -3.70 3.99 -14.06
C PHE A 153 -3.85 5.49 -14.26
N LYS A 154 -2.77 6.20 -14.62
CA LYS A 154 -2.73 7.63 -14.93
C LYS A 154 -3.50 8.47 -13.89
N PRO A 155 -3.13 8.41 -12.60
CA PRO A 155 -3.81 9.15 -11.55
C PRO A 155 -3.64 10.65 -11.76
N LYS A 156 -4.52 11.48 -11.17
CA LYS A 156 -4.38 12.94 -11.16
C LYS A 156 -3.20 13.40 -10.31
N ILE A 157 -2.93 12.66 -9.23
CA ILE A 157 -1.87 12.97 -8.25
C ILE A 157 -1.25 11.66 -7.80
N PHE A 158 0.03 11.71 -7.45
CA PHE A 158 0.68 10.63 -6.71
C PHE A 158 1.49 11.18 -5.53
N VAL A 159 1.62 10.37 -4.50
CA VAL A 159 2.44 10.64 -3.31
C VAL A 159 3.45 9.53 -3.16
N PHE A 160 4.70 9.86 -3.41
CA PHE A 160 5.82 8.92 -3.28
C PHE A 160 6.60 9.24 -2.01
N GLU A 161 6.47 8.39 -0.99
CA GLU A 161 7.20 8.52 0.27
C GLU A 161 8.50 7.73 0.20
N ASN A 162 9.60 8.34 0.61
CA ASN A 162 10.87 7.65 0.76
C ASN A 162 11.84 8.43 1.65
N VAL A 163 12.93 7.79 2.09
CA VAL A 163 13.97 8.43 2.88
C VAL A 163 14.82 9.38 2.04
N PRO A 164 15.40 10.46 2.63
CA PRO A 164 16.25 11.40 1.90
C PRO A 164 17.40 10.74 1.13
N GLY A 165 17.85 9.57 1.58
CA GLY A 165 18.92 8.78 0.95
C GLY A 165 18.68 8.40 -0.51
N ILE A 166 17.42 8.36 -0.97
CA ILE A 166 17.10 8.07 -2.40
C ILE A 166 17.72 9.12 -3.34
N LYS A 167 17.87 10.37 -2.90
CA LYS A 167 18.46 11.45 -3.70
C LYS A 167 19.94 11.25 -4.02
N SER A 168 20.66 10.51 -3.16
CA SER A 168 22.10 10.24 -3.31
C SER A 168 22.41 8.79 -3.66
N ALA A 169 21.43 7.89 -3.58
CA ALA A 169 21.63 6.48 -3.87
C ALA A 169 21.91 6.26 -5.37
N GLY A 170 22.88 5.39 -5.69
CA GLY A 170 23.31 5.15 -7.07
C GLY A 170 23.76 6.44 -7.78
N ASN A 171 24.45 7.36 -7.07
CA ASN A 171 24.84 8.68 -7.56
C ASN A 171 23.67 9.51 -8.09
N GLY A 172 22.49 9.39 -7.45
CA GLY A 172 21.27 10.12 -7.83
C GLY A 172 20.44 9.47 -8.93
N LYS A 173 20.95 8.41 -9.57
CA LYS A 173 20.30 7.76 -10.72
C LYS A 173 18.85 7.36 -10.45
N TYR A 174 18.57 6.73 -9.28
CA TYR A 174 17.21 6.26 -8.96
C TYR A 174 16.20 7.41 -8.84
N PHE A 175 16.64 8.54 -8.28
CA PHE A 175 15.79 9.74 -8.14
C PHE A 175 15.57 10.43 -9.48
N ASP A 176 16.59 10.46 -10.33
CA ASP A 176 16.48 11.04 -11.68
C ASP A 176 15.62 10.18 -12.60
N ASP A 177 15.71 8.84 -12.50
CA ASP A 177 14.85 7.92 -13.24
C ASP A 177 13.38 8.12 -12.84
N LEU A 178 13.09 8.28 -11.54
CA LEU A 178 11.75 8.54 -11.04
C LEU A 178 11.16 9.86 -11.57
N LYS A 179 12.00 10.92 -11.71
CA LYS A 179 11.54 12.22 -12.23
C LYS A 179 11.27 12.23 -13.73
N LYS A 180 11.92 11.36 -14.48
CA LYS A 180 11.81 11.27 -15.95
C LYS A 180 10.66 10.37 -16.40
N SER A 181 10.10 9.58 -15.47
CA SER A 181 9.03 8.63 -15.71
C SER A 181 7.67 9.24 -15.52
#